data_0431c3b2f61e49708f44c57a06525529
#
_entry.id   0431c3b2f61e49708f44c57a06525529
#
_cell.length_a   1.000
_cell.length_b   1.000
_cell.length_c   1.000
_cell.angle_alpha   90.00
_cell.angle_beta   90.00
_cell.angle_gamma   90.00
#
_symmetry.space_group_name_H-M   'P 1'
#
loop_
_entity.id
_entity.type
_entity.pdbx_description
1 polymer ?
#
loop_
_entity_poly.entity_id
_entity_poly.type
_entity_poly.pdbx_seq_one_letter_code
_entity_poly.pdbx_strand_id
1 'polypeptide(L)'
;MYEEPYKVLALKYRPSQFSELVGQDTLVKTLRNSFLSNRVGHAFLLHGDRGVGKTSTARLIAKALNCTEKKDGDVEPCNSCSNCKSIQLGRHVDVIEMDGASKTGVNDIREIIETVVYRAASAKFKIYIIDEVHMLSNSAFNALLKTLEEPPEHVKFIFATTEIKKIPLTILSRVNRFDLKRLDSNVLISHLSEILKREGLSAEEEALQTISREAAGSVRDALSILDQVLVNCETKIENQMVNELLGKISKSETLYLIELIIEGLSLIHISEPTRRAII
;
A
#
# COMPACT_ATOMS: atom_id res chain seq x y z
N MET A 1 -17.47 -17.42 22.91
CA MET A 1 -16.80 -16.25 22.32
C MET A 1 -16.39 -16.68 20.93
N TYR A 2 -16.94 -16.05 19.88
CA TYR A 2 -16.47 -16.28 18.52
C TYR A 2 -15.13 -15.55 18.42
N GLU A 3 -14.03 -16.26 18.34
CA GLU A 3 -12.73 -15.67 18.02
C GLU A 3 -12.85 -15.03 16.65
N GLU A 4 -12.52 -13.73 16.56
CA GLU A 4 -12.46 -13.07 15.25
C GLU A 4 -11.44 -13.82 14.36
N PRO A 5 -11.79 -14.09 13.09
CA PRO A 5 -10.87 -14.78 12.19
C PRO A 5 -9.57 -13.98 12.09
N TYR A 6 -8.45 -14.70 12.13
CA TYR A 6 -7.12 -14.10 12.00
C TYR A 6 -7.04 -13.15 10.79
N LYS A 7 -6.60 -11.94 11.04
CA LYS A 7 -6.37 -10.93 9.99
C LYS A 7 -4.88 -10.68 9.85
N VAL A 8 -4.35 -10.83 8.65
CA VAL A 8 -2.96 -10.52 8.29
C VAL A 8 -2.62 -9.09 8.73
N LEU A 9 -1.44 -8.86 9.30
CA LEU A 9 -1.03 -7.55 9.83
C LEU A 9 -1.17 -6.42 8.81
N ALA A 10 -0.83 -6.66 7.55
CA ALA A 10 -0.98 -5.68 6.47
C ALA A 10 -2.44 -5.22 6.23
N LEU A 11 -3.43 -6.03 6.63
CA LEU A 11 -4.85 -5.66 6.59
C LEU A 11 -5.32 -5.08 7.92
N LYS A 12 -4.87 -5.62 9.06
CA LYS A 12 -5.22 -5.18 10.41
C LYS A 12 -4.74 -3.75 10.67
N TYR A 13 -3.50 -3.43 10.25
CA TYR A 13 -2.86 -2.12 10.41
C TYR A 13 -2.93 -1.23 9.16
N ARG A 14 -3.93 -1.49 8.30
CA ARG A 14 -4.17 -0.59 7.16
C ARG A 14 -4.64 0.77 7.68
N PRO A 15 -3.98 1.89 7.26
CA PRO A 15 -4.33 3.22 7.72
C PRO A 15 -5.82 3.51 7.53
N SER A 16 -6.46 4.00 8.58
CA SER A 16 -7.88 4.37 8.62
C SER A 16 -8.08 5.89 8.65
N GLN A 17 -7.02 6.64 8.96
CA GLN A 17 -6.94 8.09 9.02
C GLN A 17 -5.68 8.59 8.30
N PHE A 18 -5.67 9.87 7.88
CA PHE A 18 -4.49 10.48 7.26
C PHE A 18 -3.31 10.61 8.24
N SER A 19 -3.61 10.81 9.52
CA SER A 19 -2.61 10.84 10.61
C SER A 19 -1.84 9.53 10.78
N GLU A 20 -2.39 8.42 10.29
CA GLU A 20 -1.76 7.09 10.31
C GLU A 20 -0.91 6.80 9.07
N LEU A 21 -0.89 7.72 8.08
CA LEU A 21 -0.05 7.60 6.89
C LEU A 21 1.40 7.95 7.21
N VAL A 22 2.17 6.97 7.60
CA VAL A 22 3.58 7.14 7.99
C VAL A 22 4.41 7.64 6.82
N GLY A 23 5.24 8.67 7.04
CA GLY A 23 6.21 9.21 6.06
C GLY A 23 5.61 9.92 4.85
N GLN A 24 4.29 10.24 4.87
CA GLN A 24 3.61 10.93 3.77
C GLN A 24 3.13 12.35 4.15
N ASP A 25 3.84 13.04 5.03
CA ASP A 25 3.43 14.33 5.62
C ASP A 25 3.10 15.39 4.58
N THR A 26 3.90 15.51 3.53
CA THR A 26 3.68 16.48 2.45
C THR A 26 2.38 16.22 1.71
N LEU A 27 2.09 14.95 1.40
CA LEU A 27 0.84 14.53 0.77
C LEU A 27 -0.35 14.85 1.67
N VAL A 28 -0.27 14.45 2.92
CA VAL A 28 -1.32 14.70 3.93
C VAL A 28 -1.59 16.19 4.07
N LYS A 29 -0.55 17.02 4.19
CA LYS A 29 -0.66 18.47 4.30
C LYS A 29 -1.33 19.09 3.06
N THR A 30 -0.94 18.63 1.86
CA THR A 30 -1.49 19.14 0.59
C THR A 30 -2.96 18.75 0.45
N LEU A 31 -3.32 17.50 0.74
CA LEU A 31 -4.71 17.05 0.74
C LEU A 31 -5.54 17.84 1.76
N ARG A 32 -5.03 17.99 2.98
CA ARG A 32 -5.70 18.77 4.04
C ARG A 32 -6.01 20.19 3.57
N ASN A 33 -5.04 20.88 3.00
CA ASN A 33 -5.23 22.24 2.47
C ASN A 33 -6.27 22.28 1.34
N SER A 34 -6.26 21.29 0.43
CA SER A 34 -7.24 21.20 -0.66
C SER A 34 -8.66 20.99 -0.14
N PHE A 35 -8.83 20.17 0.87
CA PHE A 35 -10.14 19.95 1.51
C PHE A 35 -10.64 21.20 2.26
N LEU A 36 -9.77 21.85 3.06
CA LEU A 36 -10.12 23.03 3.83
C LEU A 36 -10.47 24.24 2.94
N SER A 37 -9.77 24.39 1.82
CA SER A 37 -10.05 25.47 0.85
C SER A 37 -11.20 25.16 -0.11
N ASN A 38 -11.86 24.02 0.05
CA ASN A 38 -12.89 23.49 -0.85
C ASN A 38 -12.45 23.44 -2.33
N ARG A 39 -11.13 23.30 -2.58
CA ARG A 39 -10.52 23.20 -3.90
C ARG A 39 -10.09 21.76 -4.21
N VAL A 40 -11.05 20.85 -4.03
CA VAL A 40 -10.80 19.42 -4.25
C VAL A 40 -10.91 19.10 -5.74
N GLY A 41 -9.81 18.71 -6.34
CA GLY A 41 -9.78 18.31 -7.75
C GLY A 41 -10.78 17.20 -8.08
N HIS A 42 -11.08 17.06 -9.36
CA HIS A 42 -11.95 16.00 -9.89
C HIS A 42 -11.19 14.68 -10.11
N ALA A 43 -9.88 14.73 -10.32
CA ALA A 43 -9.05 13.57 -10.56
C ALA A 43 -7.72 13.65 -9.81
N PHE A 44 -7.34 12.55 -9.16
CA PHE A 44 -6.11 12.37 -8.39
C PHE A 44 -5.28 11.26 -9.02
N LEU A 45 -3.96 11.42 -9.05
CA LEU A 45 -3.02 10.39 -9.45
C LEU A 45 -2.04 10.13 -8.31
N LEU A 46 -2.11 8.96 -7.72
CA LEU A 46 -1.21 8.48 -6.67
C LEU A 46 -0.10 7.66 -7.33
N HIS A 47 1.11 8.19 -7.36
CA HIS A 47 2.27 7.53 -7.92
C HIS A 47 3.23 7.11 -6.80
N GLY A 48 3.85 5.96 -6.94
CA GLY A 48 4.87 5.45 -6.01
C GLY A 48 5.06 3.96 -6.14
N ASP A 49 6.11 3.45 -5.52
CA ASP A 49 6.45 2.03 -5.56
C ASP A 49 5.35 1.13 -4.98
N ARG A 50 5.50 -0.17 -5.21
CA ARG A 50 4.59 -1.16 -4.62
C ARG A 50 4.71 -1.14 -3.09
N GLY A 51 3.58 -1.25 -2.40
CA GLY A 51 3.53 -1.37 -0.94
C GLY A 51 3.69 -0.07 -0.15
N VAL A 52 3.84 1.11 -0.81
CA VAL A 52 3.97 2.43 -0.13
C VAL A 52 2.63 3.03 0.34
N GLY A 53 1.49 2.36 0.08
CA GLY A 53 0.19 2.78 0.58
C GLY A 53 -0.72 3.50 -0.44
N LYS A 54 -0.48 3.41 -1.75
CA LYS A 54 -1.31 4.06 -2.79
C LYS A 54 -2.81 3.75 -2.65
N THR A 55 -3.17 2.47 -2.63
CA THR A 55 -4.57 2.02 -2.52
C THR A 55 -5.19 2.40 -1.17
N SER A 56 -4.41 2.38 -0.08
CA SER A 56 -4.86 2.86 1.23
C SER A 56 -5.15 4.35 1.21
N THR A 57 -4.27 5.15 0.63
CA THR A 57 -4.45 6.60 0.45
C THR A 57 -5.67 6.89 -0.44
N ALA A 58 -5.88 6.13 -1.52
CA ALA A 58 -7.06 6.27 -2.37
C ALA A 58 -8.37 6.08 -1.58
N ARG A 59 -8.43 5.03 -0.76
CA ARG A 59 -9.60 4.79 0.11
C ARG A 59 -9.76 5.85 1.20
N LEU A 60 -8.67 6.40 1.74
CA LEU A 60 -8.74 7.51 2.70
C LEU A 60 -9.31 8.78 2.05
N ILE A 61 -8.88 9.12 0.84
CA ILE A 61 -9.45 10.23 0.07
C ILE A 61 -10.95 9.99 -0.17
N ALA A 62 -11.33 8.78 -0.58
CA ALA A 62 -12.74 8.44 -0.80
C ALA A 62 -13.57 8.55 0.49
N LYS A 63 -13.04 8.09 1.64
CA LYS A 63 -13.68 8.25 2.95
C LYS A 63 -13.82 9.72 3.33
N ALA A 64 -12.78 10.52 3.19
CA ALA A 64 -12.79 11.94 3.52
C ALA A 64 -13.79 12.75 2.68
N LEU A 65 -13.99 12.36 1.41
CA LEU A 65 -14.96 12.97 0.50
C LEU A 65 -16.41 12.61 0.83
N ASN A 66 -16.66 11.38 1.26
CA ASN A 66 -17.99 10.80 1.45
C ASN A 66 -18.39 10.58 2.91
N CYS A 67 -17.56 11.03 3.87
CA CYS A 67 -17.88 10.94 5.29
C CYS A 67 -19.07 11.85 5.65
N THR A 68 -20.11 11.28 6.27
CA THR A 68 -21.33 12.00 6.66
C THR A 68 -21.24 12.64 8.04
N GLU A 69 -20.37 12.14 8.91
CA GLU A 69 -20.20 12.60 10.30
C GLU A 69 -18.87 13.35 10.49
N LYS A 70 -18.39 13.98 9.42
CA LYS A 70 -17.17 14.77 9.46
C LYS A 70 -17.44 16.07 10.22
N LYS A 71 -16.56 16.42 11.16
CA LYS A 71 -16.63 17.72 11.84
C LYS A 71 -16.27 18.84 10.87
N ASP A 72 -16.97 19.96 10.99
CA ASP A 72 -16.65 21.14 10.19
C ASP A 72 -15.19 21.56 10.39
N GLY A 73 -14.47 21.75 9.30
CA GLY A 73 -13.04 22.07 9.32
C GLY A 73 -12.09 20.90 9.54
N ASP A 74 -12.60 19.67 9.72
CA ASP A 74 -11.78 18.47 9.80
C ASP A 74 -11.64 17.79 8.44
N VAL A 75 -10.50 17.17 8.18
CA VAL A 75 -10.18 16.42 6.96
C VAL A 75 -10.25 14.92 7.22
N GLU A 76 -10.09 14.52 8.50
CA GLU A 76 -10.06 13.12 8.87
C GLU A 76 -11.46 12.48 8.75
N PRO A 77 -11.54 11.28 8.18
CA PRO A 77 -12.79 10.52 8.16
C PRO A 77 -13.15 10.05 9.58
N CYS A 78 -14.44 10.04 9.92
CA CYS A 78 -14.90 9.65 11.26
C CYS A 78 -14.71 8.14 11.57
N ASN A 79 -14.57 7.29 10.57
CA ASN A 79 -14.45 5.82 10.65
C ASN A 79 -15.68 5.09 11.28
N SER A 80 -16.67 5.83 11.79
CA SER A 80 -17.86 5.29 12.47
C SER A 80 -19.10 5.22 11.58
N CYS A 81 -19.29 6.18 10.67
CA CYS A 81 -20.46 6.23 9.80
C CYS A 81 -20.52 5.08 8.79
N SER A 82 -21.70 4.83 8.24
CA SER A 82 -21.96 3.75 7.27
C SER A 82 -21.05 3.84 6.04
N ASN A 83 -20.84 5.06 5.52
CA ASN A 83 -19.99 5.30 4.36
C ASN A 83 -18.52 4.94 4.66
N CYS A 84 -17.99 5.41 5.79
CA CYS A 84 -16.60 5.09 6.16
C CYS A 84 -16.38 3.58 6.31
N LYS A 85 -17.30 2.88 6.98
CA LYS A 85 -17.22 1.42 7.17
C LYS A 85 -17.33 0.65 5.85
N SER A 86 -18.29 1.00 5.00
CA SER A 86 -18.48 0.31 3.71
C SER A 86 -17.34 0.56 2.73
N ILE A 87 -16.78 1.78 2.69
CA ILE A 87 -15.59 2.10 1.87
C ILE A 87 -14.37 1.31 2.38
N GLN A 88 -14.17 1.23 3.69
CA GLN A 88 -13.06 0.46 4.27
C GLN A 88 -13.12 -1.03 3.90
N LEU A 89 -14.33 -1.58 3.83
CA LEU A 89 -14.58 -2.97 3.42
C LEU A 89 -14.59 -3.17 1.89
N GLY A 90 -14.48 -2.10 1.09
CA GLY A 90 -14.55 -2.17 -0.37
C GLY A 90 -15.94 -2.57 -0.89
N ARG A 91 -17.02 -2.21 -0.18
CA ARG A 91 -18.41 -2.61 -0.49
C ARG A 91 -19.36 -1.43 -0.68
N HIS A 92 -18.84 -0.22 -0.82
CA HIS A 92 -19.67 0.98 -0.98
C HIS A 92 -20.16 1.10 -2.42
N VAL A 93 -21.49 1.29 -2.61
CA VAL A 93 -22.13 1.34 -3.94
C VAL A 93 -21.65 2.51 -4.80
N ASP A 94 -21.29 3.65 -4.19
CA ASP A 94 -20.81 4.85 -4.89
C ASP A 94 -19.28 4.97 -4.91
N VAL A 95 -18.55 3.98 -4.38
CA VAL A 95 -17.08 3.93 -4.46
C VAL A 95 -16.69 2.62 -5.15
N ILE A 96 -16.41 2.74 -6.44
CA ILE A 96 -16.11 1.61 -7.31
C ILE A 96 -14.60 1.49 -7.40
N GLU A 97 -14.07 0.39 -6.88
CA GLU A 97 -12.64 0.07 -6.94
C GLU A 97 -12.40 -1.02 -7.97
N MET A 98 -11.48 -0.77 -8.89
CA MET A 98 -11.07 -1.72 -9.91
C MET A 98 -9.55 -1.78 -10.01
N ASP A 99 -9.06 -2.96 -10.37
CA ASP A 99 -7.66 -3.20 -10.70
C ASP A 99 -7.47 -3.12 -12.22
N GLY A 100 -6.64 -2.19 -12.67
CA GLY A 100 -6.30 -2.03 -14.08
C GLY A 100 -5.60 -3.25 -14.68
N ALA A 101 -4.99 -4.11 -13.87
CA ALA A 101 -4.37 -5.33 -14.37
C ALA A 101 -5.41 -6.40 -14.76
N SER A 102 -6.56 -6.44 -14.08
CA SER A 102 -7.64 -7.40 -14.36
C SER A 102 -8.67 -6.85 -15.36
N LYS A 103 -8.77 -5.52 -15.50
CA LYS A 103 -9.72 -4.84 -16.37
C LYS A 103 -9.00 -3.82 -17.27
N THR A 104 -8.31 -4.32 -18.28
CA THR A 104 -7.45 -3.54 -19.19
C THR A 104 -8.18 -3.01 -20.43
N GLY A 105 -9.37 -3.55 -20.70
CA GLY A 105 -10.10 -3.36 -21.93
C GLY A 105 -10.81 -2.00 -22.02
N VAL A 106 -11.01 -1.53 -23.27
CA VAL A 106 -11.79 -0.31 -23.52
C VAL A 106 -13.26 -0.49 -23.11
N ASN A 107 -13.79 -1.71 -23.17
CA ASN A 107 -15.18 -1.97 -22.82
C ASN A 107 -15.42 -1.83 -21.32
N ASP A 108 -14.48 -2.30 -20.48
CA ASP A 108 -14.55 -2.13 -19.02
C ASP A 108 -14.61 -0.65 -18.63
N ILE A 109 -13.82 0.19 -19.32
CA ILE A 109 -13.80 1.63 -19.08
C ILE A 109 -15.06 2.31 -19.64
N ARG A 110 -15.61 1.83 -20.77
CA ARG A 110 -16.89 2.35 -21.31
C ARG A 110 -18.04 2.09 -20.35
N GLU A 111 -18.14 0.91 -19.75
CA GLU A 111 -19.13 0.61 -18.71
C GLU A 111 -19.05 1.61 -17.55
N ILE A 112 -17.82 1.95 -17.10
CA ILE A 112 -17.64 2.99 -16.09
C ILE A 112 -18.16 4.33 -16.58
N ILE A 113 -17.77 4.78 -17.79
CA ILE A 113 -18.18 6.07 -18.36
C ILE A 113 -19.70 6.17 -18.49
N GLU A 114 -20.38 5.11 -18.89
CA GLU A 114 -21.84 5.05 -18.95
C GLU A 114 -22.47 5.27 -17.57
N THR A 115 -21.83 4.77 -16.51
CA THR A 115 -22.33 4.95 -15.13
C THR A 115 -21.99 6.31 -14.53
N VAL A 116 -21.02 7.05 -15.08
CA VAL A 116 -20.59 8.39 -14.61
C VAL A 116 -21.74 9.42 -14.68
N VAL A 117 -22.63 9.28 -15.65
CA VAL A 117 -23.78 10.20 -15.84
C VAL A 117 -24.73 10.15 -14.64
N TYR A 118 -24.84 9.02 -13.97
CA TYR A 118 -25.76 8.84 -12.85
C TYR A 118 -25.18 9.41 -11.56
N ARG A 119 -25.98 10.15 -10.81
CA ARG A 119 -25.61 10.67 -9.49
C ARG A 119 -25.32 9.53 -8.50
N ALA A 120 -24.57 9.86 -7.45
CA ALA A 120 -24.35 8.97 -6.32
C ALA A 120 -25.70 8.60 -5.65
N ALA A 121 -25.85 7.35 -5.26
CA ALA A 121 -27.08 6.83 -4.67
C ALA A 121 -27.16 7.12 -3.15
N SER A 122 -26.05 7.06 -2.44
CA SER A 122 -26.01 7.18 -0.97
C SER A 122 -24.94 8.13 -0.44
N ALA A 123 -24.01 8.54 -1.28
CA ALA A 123 -22.89 9.40 -0.90
C ALA A 123 -22.93 10.76 -1.59
N LYS A 124 -22.06 11.69 -1.18
CA LYS A 124 -21.91 13.00 -1.81
C LYS A 124 -21.29 12.91 -3.21
N PHE A 125 -20.29 12.04 -3.36
CA PHE A 125 -19.55 11.86 -4.59
C PHE A 125 -19.56 10.38 -5.01
N LYS A 126 -19.67 10.17 -6.32
CA LYS A 126 -19.40 8.89 -6.97
C LYS A 126 -17.91 8.82 -7.29
N ILE A 127 -17.21 7.85 -6.71
CA ILE A 127 -15.75 7.79 -6.76
C ILE A 127 -15.31 6.52 -7.48
N TYR A 128 -14.42 6.69 -8.44
CA TYR A 128 -13.80 5.58 -9.15
C TYR A 128 -12.33 5.49 -8.78
N ILE A 129 -11.95 4.41 -8.13
CA ILE A 129 -10.56 4.09 -7.79
C ILE A 129 -10.07 3.08 -8.81
N ILE A 130 -9.05 3.46 -9.59
CA ILE A 130 -8.41 2.57 -10.56
C ILE A 130 -6.97 2.35 -10.13
N ASP A 131 -6.72 1.16 -9.59
CA ASP A 131 -5.36 0.75 -9.20
C ASP A 131 -4.59 0.22 -10.42
N GLU A 132 -3.27 0.38 -10.40
CA GLU A 132 -2.35 0.05 -11.50
C GLU A 132 -2.85 0.55 -12.87
N VAL A 133 -3.30 1.81 -12.91
CA VAL A 133 -3.93 2.43 -14.08
C VAL A 133 -3.06 2.39 -15.35
N HIS A 134 -1.73 2.26 -15.20
CA HIS A 134 -0.79 2.12 -16.33
C HIS A 134 -0.98 0.82 -17.14
N MET A 135 -1.77 -0.13 -16.63
CA MET A 135 -2.12 -1.36 -17.34
C MET A 135 -3.27 -1.19 -18.32
N LEU A 136 -3.96 -0.04 -18.28
CA LEU A 136 -5.01 0.26 -19.23
C LEU A 136 -4.48 0.43 -20.65
N SER A 137 -5.25 -0.01 -21.63
CA SER A 137 -4.94 0.21 -23.06
C SER A 137 -5.03 1.70 -23.44
N ASN A 138 -4.32 2.11 -24.49
CA ASN A 138 -4.41 3.48 -25.01
C ASN A 138 -5.85 3.87 -25.40
N SER A 139 -6.64 2.93 -25.92
CA SER A 139 -8.04 3.15 -26.24
C SER A 139 -8.91 3.37 -25.01
N ALA A 140 -8.59 2.71 -23.87
CA ALA A 140 -9.23 2.94 -22.58
C ALA A 140 -8.90 4.34 -22.03
N PHE A 141 -7.63 4.76 -22.09
CA PHE A 141 -7.24 6.12 -21.72
C PHE A 141 -7.96 7.17 -22.55
N ASN A 142 -8.02 6.98 -23.89
CA ASN A 142 -8.71 7.92 -24.79
C ASN A 142 -10.22 8.03 -24.47
N ALA A 143 -10.86 6.94 -24.07
CA ALA A 143 -12.26 6.96 -23.64
C ALA A 143 -12.47 7.81 -22.38
N LEU A 144 -11.52 7.81 -21.44
CA LEU A 144 -11.59 8.62 -20.21
C LEU A 144 -11.37 10.12 -20.44
N LEU A 145 -10.70 10.53 -21.53
CA LEU A 145 -10.30 11.93 -21.75
C LEU A 145 -11.48 12.89 -21.69
N LYS A 146 -12.59 12.58 -22.39
CA LYS A 146 -13.78 13.46 -22.42
C LYS A 146 -14.33 13.69 -21.00
N THR A 147 -14.40 12.63 -20.18
CA THR A 147 -14.90 12.72 -18.81
C THR A 147 -13.94 13.46 -17.88
N LEU A 148 -12.63 13.39 -18.13
CA LEU A 148 -11.62 14.13 -17.38
C LEU A 148 -11.53 15.61 -17.79
N GLU A 149 -11.93 15.96 -19.03
CA GLU A 149 -12.01 17.35 -19.51
C GLU A 149 -13.25 18.06 -18.96
N GLU A 150 -14.39 17.37 -19.00
CA GLU A 150 -15.68 17.89 -18.55
C GLU A 150 -16.28 16.96 -17.48
N PRO A 151 -15.67 16.90 -16.28
CA PRO A 151 -16.11 15.98 -15.24
C PRO A 151 -17.44 16.46 -14.63
N PRO A 152 -18.42 15.56 -14.44
CA PRO A 152 -19.59 15.89 -13.65
C PRO A 152 -19.19 16.24 -12.21
N GLU A 153 -19.84 17.24 -11.60
CA GLU A 153 -19.48 17.74 -10.27
C GLU A 153 -19.51 16.66 -9.19
N HIS A 154 -20.41 15.69 -9.33
CA HIS A 154 -20.59 14.59 -8.39
C HIS A 154 -19.61 13.43 -8.58
N VAL A 155 -18.69 13.50 -9.56
CA VAL A 155 -17.76 12.40 -9.87
C VAL A 155 -16.34 12.76 -9.48
N LYS A 156 -15.63 11.79 -8.93
CA LYS A 156 -14.20 11.89 -8.62
C LYS A 156 -13.47 10.64 -9.10
N PHE A 157 -12.29 10.84 -9.69
CA PHE A 157 -11.40 9.76 -10.08
C PHE A 157 -10.16 9.72 -9.18
N ILE A 158 -9.73 8.53 -8.80
CA ILE A 158 -8.50 8.32 -8.05
C ILE A 158 -7.72 7.21 -8.77
N PHE A 159 -6.67 7.59 -9.45
CA PHE A 159 -5.77 6.69 -10.14
C PHE A 159 -4.59 6.35 -9.25
N ALA A 160 -4.17 5.09 -9.25
CA ALA A 160 -2.93 4.67 -8.61
C ALA A 160 -2.03 3.97 -9.64
N THR A 161 -0.72 4.21 -9.55
CA THR A 161 0.25 3.63 -10.48
C THR A 161 1.62 3.45 -9.86
N THR A 162 2.33 2.42 -10.29
CA THR A 162 3.76 2.25 -10.06
C THR A 162 4.60 2.84 -11.20
N GLU A 163 4.03 2.99 -12.41
CA GLU A 163 4.75 3.35 -13.63
C GLU A 163 4.15 4.60 -14.31
N ILE A 164 4.52 5.78 -13.83
CA ILE A 164 4.00 7.04 -14.36
C ILE A 164 4.36 7.27 -15.83
N LYS A 165 5.51 6.74 -16.29
CA LYS A 165 5.98 6.89 -17.67
C LYS A 165 5.08 6.24 -18.71
N LYS A 166 4.27 5.27 -18.30
CA LYS A 166 3.30 4.59 -19.17
C LYS A 166 1.96 5.35 -19.29
N ILE A 167 1.75 6.39 -18.50
CA ILE A 167 0.51 7.17 -18.54
C ILE A 167 0.65 8.27 -19.60
N PRO A 168 -0.33 8.42 -20.51
CA PRO A 168 -0.30 9.47 -21.50
C PRO A 168 -0.25 10.87 -20.89
N LEU A 169 0.52 11.77 -21.50
CA LEU A 169 0.63 13.17 -21.05
C LEU A 169 -0.72 13.90 -21.04
N THR A 170 -1.62 13.52 -21.93
CA THR A 170 -3.00 14.02 -21.99
C THR A 170 -3.80 13.74 -20.72
N ILE A 171 -3.56 12.61 -20.06
CA ILE A 171 -4.14 12.28 -18.75
C ILE A 171 -3.41 13.05 -17.65
N LEU A 172 -2.06 13.03 -17.65
CA LEU A 172 -1.24 13.68 -16.63
C LEU A 172 -1.55 15.18 -16.49
N SER A 173 -1.88 15.87 -17.58
CA SER A 173 -2.23 17.30 -17.56
C SER A 173 -3.59 17.61 -16.91
N ARG A 174 -4.43 16.60 -16.64
CA ARG A 174 -5.81 16.74 -16.14
C ARG A 174 -6.00 16.16 -14.74
N VAL A 175 -4.94 15.64 -14.13
CA VAL A 175 -4.98 15.01 -12.81
C VAL A 175 -4.08 15.71 -11.81
N ASN A 176 -4.49 15.74 -10.56
CA ASN A 176 -3.63 16.20 -9.46
C ASN A 176 -2.70 15.06 -9.03
N ARG A 177 -1.43 15.20 -9.33
CA ARG A 177 -0.41 14.19 -9.02
C ARG A 177 0.08 14.31 -7.59
N PHE A 178 0.19 13.15 -6.94
CA PHE A 178 0.78 12.96 -5.62
C PHE A 178 1.79 11.81 -5.67
N ASP A 179 3.03 12.11 -5.31
CA ASP A 179 4.10 11.13 -5.26
C ASP A 179 4.27 10.61 -3.83
N LEU A 180 3.99 9.32 -3.63
CA LEU A 180 4.21 8.62 -2.37
C LEU A 180 5.64 8.09 -2.32
N LYS A 181 6.30 8.31 -1.20
CA LYS A 181 7.70 7.92 -1.01
C LYS A 181 7.81 6.60 -0.25
N ARG A 182 8.87 5.86 -0.52
CA ARG A 182 9.31 4.78 0.36
C ARG A 182 9.67 5.33 1.73
N LEU A 183 9.46 4.54 2.77
CA LEU A 183 9.86 4.93 4.11
C LEU A 183 11.37 4.78 4.30
N ASP A 184 11.94 5.73 5.01
CA ASP A 184 13.30 5.58 5.54
C ASP A 184 13.34 4.42 6.55
N SER A 185 14.48 3.72 6.60
CA SER A 185 14.64 2.53 7.45
C SER A 185 14.28 2.80 8.91
N ASN A 186 14.74 3.93 9.46
CA ASN A 186 14.47 4.29 10.87
C ASN A 186 12.97 4.52 11.13
N VAL A 187 12.28 5.15 10.19
CA VAL A 187 10.83 5.40 10.29
C VAL A 187 10.08 4.07 10.23
N LEU A 188 10.49 3.16 9.34
CA LEU A 188 9.89 1.84 9.21
C LEU A 188 10.12 1.00 10.47
N ILE A 189 11.33 0.98 11.04
CA ILE A 189 11.66 0.29 12.29
C ILE A 189 10.78 0.81 13.44
N SER A 190 10.66 2.12 13.58
CA SER A 190 9.81 2.73 14.60
C SER A 190 8.35 2.31 14.45
N HIS A 191 7.83 2.29 13.21
CA HIS A 191 6.48 1.86 12.91
C HIS A 191 6.25 0.38 13.25
N LEU A 192 7.18 -0.52 12.88
CA LEU A 192 7.11 -1.95 13.21
C LEU A 192 7.16 -2.16 14.73
N SER A 193 8.02 -1.43 15.44
CA SER A 193 8.11 -1.50 16.90
C SER A 193 6.80 -1.08 17.59
N GLU A 194 6.13 -0.05 17.07
CA GLU A 194 4.82 0.38 17.58
C GLU A 194 3.74 -0.69 17.36
N ILE A 195 3.73 -1.32 16.19
CA ILE A 195 2.80 -2.42 15.88
C ILE A 195 3.04 -3.60 16.81
N LEU A 196 4.29 -4.02 17.02
CA LEU A 196 4.62 -5.11 17.93
C LEU A 196 4.16 -4.83 19.36
N LYS A 197 4.36 -3.60 19.86
CA LYS A 197 3.85 -3.19 21.17
C LYS A 197 2.33 -3.34 21.27
N ARG A 198 1.59 -3.00 20.21
CA ARG A 198 0.13 -3.17 20.15
C ARG A 198 -0.29 -4.64 20.14
N GLU A 199 0.52 -5.53 19.57
CA GLU A 199 0.32 -6.99 19.60
C GLU A 199 0.81 -7.64 20.91
N GLY A 200 1.40 -6.87 21.83
CA GLY A 200 1.96 -7.40 23.10
C GLY A 200 3.27 -8.16 22.93
N LEU A 201 3.98 -7.93 21.82
CA LEU A 201 5.21 -8.62 21.43
C LEU A 201 6.41 -7.69 21.46
N SER A 202 7.61 -8.27 21.48
CA SER A 202 8.87 -7.54 21.37
C SER A 202 9.75 -8.12 20.28
N ALA A 203 10.72 -7.33 19.81
CA ALA A 203 11.70 -7.78 18.83
C ALA A 203 13.08 -7.22 19.17
N GLU A 204 14.11 -7.92 18.76
CA GLU A 204 15.48 -7.39 18.74
C GLU A 204 15.60 -6.27 17.70
N GLU A 205 16.39 -5.26 18.02
CA GLU A 205 16.61 -4.15 17.09
C GLU A 205 17.22 -4.64 15.77
N GLU A 206 18.13 -5.60 15.83
CA GLU A 206 18.73 -6.21 14.64
C GLU A 206 17.71 -6.97 13.78
N ALA A 207 16.70 -7.62 14.40
CA ALA A 207 15.61 -8.26 13.68
C ALA A 207 14.79 -7.24 12.89
N LEU A 208 14.42 -6.12 13.51
CA LEU A 208 13.68 -5.04 12.86
C LEU A 208 14.51 -4.37 11.75
N GLN A 209 15.82 -4.20 11.96
CA GLN A 209 16.72 -3.69 10.92
C GLN A 209 16.80 -4.64 9.73
N THR A 210 16.82 -5.95 9.96
CA THR A 210 16.85 -6.97 8.91
C THR A 210 15.54 -6.95 8.12
N ILE A 211 14.38 -6.91 8.77
CA ILE A 211 13.06 -6.78 8.13
C ILE A 211 12.97 -5.49 7.32
N SER A 212 13.39 -4.36 7.91
CA SER A 212 13.35 -3.06 7.24
C SER A 212 14.21 -3.00 5.98
N ARG A 213 15.38 -3.63 6.01
CA ARG A 213 16.29 -3.73 4.88
C ARG A 213 15.70 -4.57 3.74
N GLU A 214 15.10 -5.71 4.08
CA GLU A 214 14.47 -6.60 3.11
C GLU A 214 13.24 -5.96 2.46
N ALA A 215 12.42 -5.29 3.26
CA ALA A 215 11.24 -4.57 2.79
C ALA A 215 11.56 -3.34 1.93
N ALA A 216 12.82 -2.87 1.93
CA ALA A 216 13.31 -1.74 1.13
C ALA A 216 12.37 -0.50 1.17
N GLY A 217 11.82 -0.18 2.35
CA GLY A 217 10.92 0.95 2.56
C GLY A 217 9.44 0.71 2.21
N SER A 218 9.06 -0.52 1.83
CA SER A 218 7.68 -0.94 1.64
C SER A 218 7.04 -1.36 2.96
N VAL A 219 6.03 -0.63 3.42
CA VAL A 219 5.29 -0.97 4.65
C VAL A 219 4.58 -2.32 4.53
N ARG A 220 3.97 -2.58 3.36
CA ARG A 220 3.24 -3.82 3.11
C ARG A 220 4.15 -5.05 3.19
N ASP A 221 5.34 -4.96 2.57
CA ASP A 221 6.26 -6.09 2.54
C ASP A 221 6.88 -6.30 3.93
N ALA A 222 7.20 -5.22 4.67
CA ALA A 222 7.65 -5.29 6.04
C ALA A 222 6.63 -5.97 6.97
N LEU A 223 5.36 -5.60 6.86
CA LEU A 223 4.28 -6.22 7.63
C LEU A 223 4.03 -7.67 7.22
N SER A 224 4.23 -8.01 5.94
CA SER A 224 4.08 -9.38 5.46
C SER A 224 5.21 -10.28 5.97
N ILE A 225 6.45 -9.78 6.01
CA ILE A 225 7.59 -10.50 6.61
C ILE A 225 7.36 -10.67 8.11
N LEU A 226 6.98 -9.59 8.79
CA LEU A 226 6.67 -9.62 10.22
C LEU A 226 5.60 -10.66 10.56
N ASP A 227 4.53 -10.70 9.77
CA ASP A 227 3.42 -11.62 9.92
C ASP A 227 3.86 -13.09 9.82
N GLN A 228 4.77 -13.39 8.86
CA GLN A 228 5.34 -14.72 8.70
C GLN A 228 6.26 -15.12 9.88
N VAL A 229 7.05 -14.18 10.42
CA VAL A 229 7.88 -14.42 11.58
C VAL A 229 7.03 -14.71 12.82
N LEU A 230 5.91 -14.00 12.98
CA LEU A 230 5.00 -14.15 14.11
C LEU A 230 4.36 -15.53 14.21
N VAL A 231 4.21 -16.26 13.11
CA VAL A 231 3.68 -17.64 13.12
C VAL A 231 4.55 -18.56 14.00
N ASN A 232 5.86 -18.29 14.05
CA ASN A 232 6.83 -19.12 14.78
C ASN A 232 7.34 -18.45 16.09
N CYS A 233 6.74 -17.32 16.49
CA CYS A 233 7.18 -16.53 17.64
C CYS A 233 6.14 -16.55 18.75
N GLU A 234 6.55 -16.88 19.99
CA GLU A 234 5.64 -16.83 21.15
C GLU A 234 5.66 -15.47 21.85
N THR A 235 6.82 -14.84 22.04
CA THR A 235 6.95 -13.61 22.85
C THR A 235 7.94 -12.59 22.29
N LYS A 236 9.07 -13.06 21.75
CA LYS A 236 10.16 -12.19 21.29
C LYS A 236 10.69 -12.64 19.94
N ILE A 237 10.78 -11.70 19.00
CA ILE A 237 11.35 -11.93 17.67
C ILE A 237 12.87 -11.76 17.75
N GLU A 238 13.60 -12.83 17.48
CA GLU A 238 15.05 -12.85 17.40
C GLU A 238 15.52 -12.69 15.95
N ASN A 239 16.69 -12.07 15.75
CA ASN A 239 17.24 -11.85 14.41
C ASN A 239 17.54 -13.17 13.68
N GLN A 240 17.87 -14.24 14.42
CA GLN A 240 18.11 -15.56 13.85
C GLN A 240 16.85 -16.08 13.14
N MET A 241 15.67 -16.00 13.80
CA MET A 241 14.39 -16.44 13.21
C MET A 241 14.07 -15.70 11.90
N VAL A 242 14.36 -14.40 11.86
CA VAL A 242 14.15 -13.58 10.64
C VAL A 242 15.09 -14.03 9.52
N ASN A 243 16.37 -14.29 9.83
CA ASN A 243 17.34 -14.74 8.83
C ASN A 243 17.00 -16.13 8.28
N GLU A 244 16.59 -17.07 9.14
CA GLU A 244 16.14 -18.40 8.75
C GLU A 244 14.93 -18.34 7.80
N LEU A 245 13.92 -17.54 8.16
CA LEU A 245 12.74 -17.31 7.31
C LEU A 245 13.09 -16.74 5.93
N LEU A 246 14.05 -15.80 5.90
CA LEU A 246 14.50 -15.15 4.67
C LEU A 246 15.51 -16.00 3.88
N GLY A 247 15.89 -17.18 4.38
CA GLY A 247 16.90 -18.03 3.76
C GLY A 247 18.28 -17.37 3.70
N LYS A 248 18.58 -16.46 4.63
CA LYS A 248 19.87 -15.77 4.68
C LYS A 248 20.91 -16.61 5.38
N ILE A 249 22.04 -16.76 4.73
CA ILE A 249 23.22 -17.41 5.29
C ILE A 249 23.74 -16.56 6.45
N SER A 250 24.11 -17.20 7.55
CA SER A 250 24.69 -16.52 8.71
C SER A 250 26.04 -15.86 8.37
N LYS A 251 26.39 -14.79 9.11
CA LYS A 251 27.70 -14.15 8.93
C LYS A 251 28.86 -15.15 9.14
N SER A 252 28.73 -16.09 10.07
CA SER A 252 29.70 -17.14 10.33
C SER A 252 29.85 -18.09 9.16
N GLU A 253 28.76 -18.51 8.54
CA GLU A 253 28.80 -19.35 7.35
C GLU A 253 29.37 -18.60 6.13
N THR A 254 29.05 -17.33 5.98
CA THR A 254 29.62 -16.49 4.91
C THR A 254 31.13 -16.31 5.10
N LEU A 255 31.59 -16.04 6.32
CA LEU A 255 33.03 -15.93 6.63
C LEU A 255 33.73 -17.26 6.40
N TYR A 256 33.16 -18.38 6.83
CA TYR A 256 33.69 -19.71 6.57
C TYR A 256 33.80 -20.01 5.08
N LEU A 257 32.80 -19.65 4.28
CA LEU A 257 32.88 -19.78 2.83
C LEU A 257 34.01 -18.93 2.22
N ILE A 258 34.19 -17.69 2.71
CA ILE A 258 35.28 -16.81 2.25
C ILE A 258 36.64 -17.41 2.65
N GLU A 259 36.80 -17.92 3.85
CA GLU A 259 38.02 -18.61 4.30
C GLU A 259 38.36 -19.80 3.40
N LEU A 260 37.37 -20.66 3.11
CA LEU A 260 37.55 -21.79 2.19
C LEU A 260 37.94 -21.38 0.77
N ILE A 261 37.39 -20.24 0.28
CA ILE A 261 37.76 -19.70 -1.05
C ILE A 261 39.21 -19.19 -1.03
N ILE A 262 39.62 -18.49 0.04
CA ILE A 262 40.99 -17.95 0.21
C ILE A 262 42.00 -19.09 0.32
N GLU A 263 41.65 -20.20 1.00
CA GLU A 263 42.46 -21.41 1.10
C GLU A 263 42.54 -22.23 -0.22
N GLY A 264 41.87 -21.77 -1.26
CA GLY A 264 41.90 -22.37 -2.60
C GLY A 264 41.10 -23.67 -2.71
N LEU A 265 40.18 -23.92 -1.78
CA LEU A 265 39.29 -25.09 -1.84
C LEU A 265 38.22 -24.88 -2.91
N SER A 266 38.08 -25.87 -3.84
CA SER A 266 37.05 -25.83 -4.87
C SER A 266 35.65 -26.06 -4.24
N LEU A 267 34.59 -25.57 -4.90
CA LEU A 267 33.19 -25.78 -4.47
C LEU A 267 32.83 -27.28 -4.30
N ILE A 268 33.48 -28.19 -4.99
CA ILE A 268 33.31 -29.63 -4.83
C ILE A 268 33.79 -30.10 -3.45
N HIS A 269 34.89 -29.54 -2.94
CA HIS A 269 35.41 -29.89 -1.61
C HIS A 269 34.61 -29.21 -0.47
N ILE A 270 33.96 -28.07 -0.73
CA ILE A 270 33.10 -27.35 0.23
C ILE A 270 31.80 -28.13 0.46
N SER A 271 31.28 -28.84 -0.54
CA SER A 271 30.00 -29.58 -0.42
C SER A 271 30.12 -30.99 0.16
N GLU A 272 31.31 -31.60 0.15
CA GLU A 272 31.55 -32.95 0.67
C GLU A 272 31.42 -33.14 2.17
N PRO A 273 31.82 -32.19 3.04
CA PRO A 273 31.68 -32.34 4.49
C PRO A 273 30.22 -32.45 4.93
N THR A 274 29.33 -31.79 4.21
CA THR A 274 27.89 -31.78 4.54
C THR A 274 27.22 -33.13 4.27
N ARG A 275 27.72 -33.92 3.32
CA ARG A 275 27.21 -35.28 3.04
C ARG A 275 27.67 -36.33 4.06
N ARG A 276 28.81 -36.14 4.70
CA ARG A 276 29.34 -37.10 5.72
C ARG A 276 28.75 -36.89 7.12
N ALA A 277 28.11 -35.76 7.38
CA ALA A 277 27.44 -35.46 8.63
C ALA A 277 25.97 -35.94 8.71
N ILE A 278 25.45 -36.56 7.62
CA ILE A 278 24.08 -37.04 7.54
C ILE A 278 24.00 -38.58 7.45
N ILE A 279 25.11 -39.31 7.66
CA ILE A 279 25.15 -40.72 7.89
C ILE A 279 25.66 -40.92 9.31
#